data_f08877606ea3c9d8d49103f27fc0dbb4
#
_entry.id   f08877606ea3c9d8d49103f27fc0dbb4
#
_cell.length_a   1.000
_cell.length_b   1.000
_cell.length_c   1.000
_cell.angle_alpha   90.00
_cell.angle_beta   90.00
_cell.angle_gamma   90.00
#
_symmetry.space_group_name_H-M   'P 1'
#
loop_
_entity.id
_entity.type
_entity.pdbx_description
1 polymer ?
#
loop_
_entity_poly.entity_id
_entity_poly.type
_entity_poly.pdbx_seq_one_letter_code
_entity_poly.pdbx_strand_id
1 'polypeptide(L)'
;MFRGSLDEDLAARGAALGRIYRDLGFEQIGLVEGWKSLSVDPADYTAHRLLADSYSALPRHEIARVSELLQSQLLQPINITPVQPQLAESDLFLLGGLGPADPSLNEFNSLFQRNRFTLLASGLAGSQETYGDEVVQSGIWNNLSYSLGQFHYETDGFRTNNDIDADIYNAFVQARLTPTLSAQAEVRRREVSQGNLDAFFEPTAFDVQKSRDFRREADSDSYRAGIHFQPTPASDLIASFIYQDADVELGRSGQVPTRSDAQAYIAETQYLMKHSIFDMVLGGGYYGLDLRIPTESPEDLMTDHGNAYVYTHIRYPRSVIWHVGLSADWFDNDELESSSSLNPKLGILWNITSRTLFRAGAFKVLKRSFIANQTLEPTQLAGFNQFFDDPNGTEAVRYGVGVDHRFSSSLSGGAEISKREVEVPVTGIPDPDDWEERLYRMYLTWAPHPRWAATLEYVKEDFDNLEPVGPRDTETQTLPISVSYFDPSGFFANLQASYLNQEVALEADSDSDGATFLDLGFGYRLPKRWGIFEVQVQNVLDQDYRFEGLQSRRPRPEVGVPSFLPFPPEATVLARLTLALW
;
A
#
# COMPACT_ATOMS: atom_id res chain seq x y z
N MET A 1 -28.58 17.98 -11.74
CA MET A 1 -28.43 16.74 -12.52
C MET A 1 -27.18 16.73 -13.42
N PHE A 2 -26.90 17.79 -14.19
CA PHE A 2 -25.74 17.82 -15.11
C PHE A 2 -24.35 18.00 -14.45
N ARG A 3 -24.25 18.44 -13.21
CA ARG A 3 -22.96 18.73 -12.58
C ARG A 3 -22.32 17.51 -11.92
N GLY A 4 -23.09 16.61 -11.33
CA GLY A 4 -22.58 15.35 -10.79
C GLY A 4 -21.91 14.48 -11.86
N SER A 5 -22.52 14.38 -13.05
CA SER A 5 -21.92 13.63 -14.16
C SER A 5 -20.64 14.27 -14.74
N LEU A 6 -20.47 15.61 -14.60
CA LEU A 6 -19.24 16.31 -15.02
C LEU A 6 -18.08 16.06 -14.02
N ASP A 7 -18.39 16.02 -12.73
CA ASP A 7 -17.39 15.77 -11.69
C ASP A 7 -16.95 14.29 -11.73
N GLU A 8 -17.85 13.35 -11.96
CA GLU A 8 -17.54 11.93 -12.23
C GLU A 8 -16.66 11.75 -13.47
N ASP A 9 -16.97 12.45 -14.57
CA ASP A 9 -16.17 12.42 -15.78
C ASP A 9 -14.77 13.04 -15.57
N LEU A 10 -14.66 14.09 -14.75
CA LEU A 10 -13.37 14.70 -14.39
C LEU A 10 -12.53 13.78 -13.50
N ALA A 11 -13.12 13.12 -12.52
CA ALA A 11 -12.43 12.17 -11.64
C ALA A 11 -11.91 10.97 -12.44
N ALA A 12 -12.77 10.35 -13.24
CA ALA A 12 -12.40 9.20 -14.08
C ALA A 12 -11.32 9.55 -15.13
N ARG A 13 -11.35 10.75 -15.70
CA ARG A 13 -10.29 11.23 -16.61
C ARG A 13 -8.97 11.47 -15.86
N GLY A 14 -9.01 12.03 -14.67
CA GLY A 14 -7.86 12.19 -13.79
C GLY A 14 -7.23 10.85 -13.46
N ALA A 15 -8.03 9.87 -13.03
CA ALA A 15 -7.58 8.53 -12.77
C ALA A 15 -6.98 7.83 -14.01
N ALA A 16 -7.60 7.98 -15.20
CA ALA A 16 -7.07 7.44 -16.43
C ALA A 16 -5.73 8.09 -16.83
N LEU A 17 -5.59 9.40 -16.62
CA LEU A 17 -4.33 10.10 -16.84
C LEU A 17 -3.25 9.67 -15.86
N GLY A 18 -3.61 9.51 -14.59
CA GLY A 18 -2.71 9.01 -13.54
C GLY A 18 -2.14 7.62 -13.87
N ARG A 19 -2.96 6.72 -14.44
CA ARG A 19 -2.48 5.42 -14.93
C ARG A 19 -1.46 5.54 -16.04
N ILE A 20 -1.70 6.42 -17.02
CA ILE A 20 -0.73 6.67 -18.09
C ILE A 20 0.60 7.17 -17.50
N TYR A 21 0.55 8.05 -16.50
CA TYR A 21 1.76 8.51 -15.83
C TYR A 21 2.48 7.38 -15.11
N ARG A 22 1.75 6.54 -14.37
CA ARG A 22 2.31 5.36 -13.72
C ARG A 22 2.95 4.39 -14.73
N ASP A 23 2.26 4.10 -15.83
CA ASP A 23 2.78 3.23 -16.91
C ASP A 23 4.04 3.78 -17.59
N LEU A 24 4.32 5.08 -17.43
CA LEU A 24 5.56 5.73 -17.87
C LEU A 24 6.65 5.76 -16.77
N GLY A 25 6.36 5.26 -15.57
CA GLY A 25 7.22 5.35 -14.38
C GLY A 25 7.16 6.72 -13.69
N PHE A 26 6.10 7.50 -13.88
CA PHE A 26 5.90 8.83 -13.27
C PHE A 26 5.03 8.71 -12.02
N GLU A 27 5.49 7.94 -11.03
CA GLU A 27 4.70 7.54 -9.85
C GLU A 27 4.11 8.73 -9.10
N GLN A 28 4.91 9.76 -8.80
CA GLN A 28 4.46 10.92 -8.01
C GLN A 28 3.35 11.71 -8.71
N ILE A 29 3.43 11.89 -10.03
CA ILE A 29 2.35 12.57 -10.78
C ILE A 29 1.10 11.68 -10.85
N GLY A 30 1.28 10.37 -10.97
CA GLY A 30 0.18 9.41 -10.92
C GLY A 30 -0.61 9.52 -9.61
N LEU A 31 0.09 9.59 -8.46
CA LEU A 31 -0.49 9.81 -7.14
C LEU A 31 -1.23 11.14 -7.05
N VAL A 32 -0.62 12.24 -7.52
CA VAL A 32 -1.25 13.57 -7.52
C VAL A 32 -2.58 13.56 -8.30
N GLU A 33 -2.64 12.91 -9.47
CA GLU A 33 -3.89 12.79 -10.22
C GLU A 33 -4.92 11.91 -9.49
N GLY A 34 -4.51 10.84 -8.81
CA GLY A 34 -5.37 10.01 -7.97
C GLY A 34 -5.98 10.81 -6.81
N TRP A 35 -5.17 11.53 -6.04
CA TRP A 35 -5.65 12.37 -4.93
C TRP A 35 -6.61 13.47 -5.38
N LYS A 36 -6.31 14.13 -6.50
CA LYS A 36 -7.21 15.11 -7.12
C LYS A 36 -8.55 14.49 -7.52
N SER A 37 -8.50 13.30 -8.10
CA SER A 37 -9.69 12.58 -8.55
C SER A 37 -10.61 12.24 -7.38
N LEU A 38 -10.10 11.67 -6.27
CA LEU A 38 -10.88 11.41 -5.06
C LEU A 38 -11.37 12.70 -4.38
N SER A 39 -10.63 13.80 -4.48
CA SER A 39 -11.08 15.09 -3.94
C SER A 39 -12.22 15.72 -4.75
N VAL A 40 -12.43 15.27 -5.99
CA VAL A 40 -13.55 15.66 -6.86
C VAL A 40 -14.72 14.71 -6.75
N ASP A 41 -14.44 13.41 -6.68
CA ASP A 41 -15.44 12.35 -6.50
C ASP A 41 -14.90 11.24 -5.58
N PRO A 42 -15.25 11.23 -4.30
CA PRO A 42 -14.80 10.20 -3.36
C PRO A 42 -15.43 8.81 -3.59
N ALA A 43 -16.38 8.68 -4.50
CA ALA A 43 -16.96 7.39 -4.91
C ALA A 43 -16.39 6.87 -6.25
N ASP A 44 -15.36 7.51 -6.81
CA ASP A 44 -14.73 7.02 -8.03
C ASP A 44 -13.85 5.79 -7.77
N TYR A 45 -14.39 4.60 -8.03
CA TYR A 45 -13.67 3.33 -7.87
C TYR A 45 -12.39 3.27 -8.72
N THR A 46 -12.30 4.04 -9.81
CA THR A 46 -11.11 4.04 -10.68
C THR A 46 -9.96 4.83 -10.07
N ALA A 47 -10.27 5.88 -9.31
CA ALA A 47 -9.27 6.65 -8.58
C ALA A 47 -8.77 5.88 -7.34
N HIS A 48 -9.66 5.22 -6.60
CA HIS A 48 -9.28 4.29 -5.53
C HIS A 48 -8.36 3.18 -6.06
N ARG A 49 -8.68 2.61 -7.23
CA ARG A 49 -7.83 1.59 -7.86
C ARG A 49 -6.47 2.13 -8.27
N LEU A 50 -6.42 3.32 -8.86
CA LEU A 50 -5.15 3.97 -9.21
C LEU A 50 -4.26 4.18 -7.98
N LEU A 51 -4.85 4.63 -6.87
CA LEU A 51 -4.09 4.84 -5.64
C LEU A 51 -3.61 3.52 -5.04
N ALA A 52 -4.46 2.49 -5.00
CA ALA A 52 -4.06 1.16 -4.56
C ALA A 52 -2.87 0.62 -5.36
N ASP A 53 -2.94 0.72 -6.68
CA ASP A 53 -1.87 0.30 -7.58
C ASP A 53 -0.59 1.15 -7.40
N SER A 54 -0.71 2.45 -7.11
CA SER A 54 0.44 3.36 -6.94
C SER A 54 1.09 3.22 -5.57
N TYR A 55 0.32 2.95 -4.52
CA TYR A 55 0.86 2.72 -3.19
C TYR A 55 1.67 1.42 -3.08
N SER A 56 1.51 0.47 -4.00
CA SER A 56 2.34 -0.74 -4.04
C SER A 56 3.84 -0.47 -4.23
N ALA A 57 4.19 0.68 -4.79
CA ALA A 57 5.58 1.11 -4.99
C ALA A 57 6.14 1.96 -3.83
N LEU A 58 5.34 2.25 -2.80
CA LEU A 58 5.75 3.11 -1.70
C LEU A 58 5.90 2.31 -0.40
N PRO A 59 7.05 2.40 0.29
CA PRO A 59 7.23 1.77 1.58
C PRO A 59 6.22 2.33 2.60
N ARG A 60 5.79 1.48 3.55
CA ARG A 60 4.90 1.85 4.67
C ARG A 60 3.52 2.38 4.25
N HIS A 61 3.05 2.03 3.04
CA HIS A 61 1.73 2.41 2.53
C HIS A 61 0.80 1.21 2.33
N GLU A 62 1.09 0.06 2.93
CA GLU A 62 0.34 -1.19 2.75
C GLU A 62 -1.11 -1.04 3.22
N ILE A 63 -1.35 -0.41 4.38
CA ILE A 63 -2.70 -0.14 4.90
C ILE A 63 -3.48 0.75 3.92
N ALA A 64 -2.86 1.81 3.42
CA ALA A 64 -3.48 2.68 2.44
C ALA A 64 -3.79 1.91 1.15
N ARG A 65 -2.86 1.09 0.66
CA ARG A 65 -3.01 0.30 -0.55
C ARG A 65 -4.22 -0.64 -0.51
N VAL A 66 -4.29 -1.49 0.52
CA VAL A 66 -5.37 -2.49 0.61
C VAL A 66 -6.72 -1.87 0.97
N SER A 67 -6.73 -0.73 1.69
CA SER A 67 -7.93 0.04 1.98
C SER A 67 -8.51 0.72 0.73
N GLU A 68 -7.68 1.32 -0.10
CA GLU A 68 -8.10 1.87 -1.40
C GLU A 68 -8.59 0.75 -2.33
N LEU A 69 -7.97 -0.42 -2.27
CA LEU A 69 -8.41 -1.58 -3.01
C LEU A 69 -9.79 -2.06 -2.57
N LEU A 70 -10.06 -2.14 -1.25
CA LEU A 70 -11.36 -2.50 -0.69
C LEU A 70 -12.45 -1.52 -1.15
N GLN A 71 -12.20 -0.21 -1.08
CA GLN A 71 -13.14 0.81 -1.53
C GLN A 71 -13.39 0.71 -3.04
N SER A 72 -12.34 0.48 -3.84
CA SER A 72 -12.49 0.22 -5.26
C SER A 72 -13.37 -1.00 -5.54
N GLN A 73 -13.17 -2.10 -4.83
CA GLN A 73 -13.98 -3.33 -4.98
C GLN A 73 -15.45 -3.10 -4.62
N LEU A 74 -15.72 -2.39 -3.52
CA LEU A 74 -17.09 -2.11 -3.07
C LEU A 74 -17.84 -1.22 -4.05
N LEU A 75 -17.19 -0.18 -4.58
CA LEU A 75 -17.78 0.82 -5.46
C LEU A 75 -17.86 0.38 -6.93
N GLN A 76 -17.04 -0.59 -7.35
CA GLN A 76 -16.96 -0.98 -8.76
C GLN A 76 -18.27 -1.57 -9.29
N PRO A 77 -18.63 -1.31 -10.56
CA PRO A 77 -19.76 -1.98 -11.22
C PRO A 77 -19.42 -3.44 -11.53
N ILE A 78 -20.46 -4.27 -11.64
CA ILE A 78 -20.33 -5.72 -11.88
C ILE A 78 -19.58 -6.10 -13.17
N ASN A 79 -19.42 -5.18 -14.10
CA ASN A 79 -18.73 -5.39 -15.37
C ASN A 79 -17.22 -5.15 -15.33
N ILE A 80 -16.64 -5.03 -14.13
CA ILE A 80 -15.21 -4.87 -13.91
C ILE A 80 -14.65 -6.20 -13.39
N THR A 81 -13.49 -6.60 -13.89
CA THR A 81 -12.81 -7.80 -13.42
C THR A 81 -12.43 -7.66 -11.95
N PRO A 82 -12.74 -8.65 -11.13
CA PRO A 82 -12.32 -8.70 -9.73
C PRO A 82 -10.80 -8.69 -9.55
N VAL A 83 -10.37 -8.38 -8.35
CA VAL A 83 -8.96 -8.22 -7.99
C VAL A 83 -8.22 -9.55 -7.99
N GLN A 84 -6.96 -9.51 -8.41
CA GLN A 84 -6.04 -10.64 -8.31
C GLN A 84 -5.61 -10.86 -6.86
N PRO A 85 -5.33 -12.11 -6.42
CA PRO A 85 -4.92 -12.41 -5.06
C PRO A 85 -3.72 -11.61 -4.57
N GLN A 86 -2.66 -11.53 -5.35
CA GLN A 86 -1.45 -10.79 -5.01
C GLN A 86 -1.70 -9.29 -4.73
N LEU A 87 -2.69 -8.68 -5.38
CA LEU A 87 -3.03 -7.27 -5.17
C LEU A 87 -3.83 -7.03 -3.88
N ALA A 88 -4.43 -8.08 -3.34
CA ALA A 88 -5.10 -8.02 -2.06
C ALA A 88 -4.16 -8.29 -0.88
N GLU A 89 -2.92 -8.69 -1.14
CA GLU A 89 -1.92 -8.93 -0.09
C GLU A 89 -1.17 -7.63 0.25
N SER A 90 -1.05 -7.32 1.53
CA SER A 90 -0.36 -6.13 2.02
C SER A 90 1.16 -6.24 1.96
N ASP A 91 1.71 -7.44 2.09
CA ASP A 91 3.14 -7.66 2.33
C ASP A 91 3.96 -7.99 1.07
N LEU A 92 3.41 -7.82 -0.13
CA LEU A 92 4.08 -8.22 -1.38
C LEU A 92 5.05 -7.15 -1.94
N PHE A 93 5.82 -6.49 -1.10
CA PHE A 93 6.97 -5.69 -1.52
C PHE A 93 7.99 -6.47 -2.35
N LEU A 94 8.02 -7.78 -2.19
CA LEU A 94 8.93 -8.71 -2.86
C LEU A 94 8.85 -8.70 -4.38
N LEU A 95 7.72 -8.25 -4.92
CA LEU A 95 7.44 -8.27 -6.36
C LEU A 95 7.42 -6.88 -6.98
N GLY A 96 7.87 -5.86 -6.23
CA GLY A 96 8.00 -4.49 -6.73
C GLY A 96 8.91 -4.46 -7.95
N GLY A 97 8.28 -4.55 -9.12
CA GLY A 97 8.99 -4.49 -10.38
C GLY A 97 9.56 -3.10 -10.62
N LEU A 98 10.79 -3.03 -11.08
CA LEU A 98 11.35 -1.84 -11.66
C LEU A 98 10.70 -1.57 -13.02
N GLY A 99 10.02 -0.44 -13.12
CA GLY A 99 9.49 0.05 -14.39
C GLY A 99 8.04 -0.28 -14.70
N PRO A 100 7.55 0.15 -15.87
CA PRO A 100 6.16 0.09 -16.29
C PRO A 100 5.66 -1.32 -16.63
N ALA A 101 6.36 -2.32 -16.19
CA ALA A 101 6.16 -3.69 -16.56
C ALA A 101 5.18 -4.44 -15.67
N ASP A 102 4.83 -3.92 -14.50
CA ASP A 102 3.67 -4.44 -13.79
C ASP A 102 2.41 -4.07 -14.59
N PRO A 103 1.82 -5.01 -15.32
CA PRO A 103 0.62 -4.69 -16.06
C PRO A 103 -0.41 -4.27 -15.03
N SER A 104 -0.76 -2.98 -15.04
CA SER A 104 -1.90 -2.57 -14.24
C SER A 104 -3.03 -3.52 -14.60
N LEU A 105 -3.75 -4.02 -13.63
CA LEU A 105 -4.95 -4.84 -13.85
C LEU A 105 -5.86 -4.29 -14.95
N ASN A 106 -5.74 -3.00 -15.23
CA ASN A 106 -6.50 -2.29 -16.25
C ASN A 106 -5.97 -2.46 -17.68
N GLU A 107 -4.71 -2.81 -17.87
CA GLU A 107 -4.19 -3.07 -19.22
C GLU A 107 -4.75 -4.38 -19.78
N PHE A 108 -4.96 -5.37 -18.92
CA PHE A 108 -5.54 -6.66 -19.25
C PHE A 108 -7.01 -6.79 -18.91
N ASN A 109 -7.53 -5.94 -18.03
CA ASN A 109 -8.95 -5.91 -17.69
C ASN A 109 -9.75 -5.20 -18.78
N SER A 110 -10.28 -5.96 -19.70
CA SER A 110 -11.33 -5.43 -20.55
C SER A 110 -12.63 -5.36 -19.76
N LEU A 111 -13.35 -4.26 -19.94
CA LEU A 111 -14.74 -4.18 -19.48
C LEU A 111 -15.53 -5.36 -20.06
N PHE A 112 -16.17 -6.15 -19.21
CA PHE A 112 -17.06 -7.21 -19.65
C PHE A 112 -18.34 -6.59 -20.19
N GLN A 113 -18.43 -6.45 -21.49
CA GLN A 113 -19.67 -5.99 -22.13
C GLN A 113 -20.68 -7.12 -22.35
N ARG A 114 -20.26 -8.38 -22.17
CA ARG A 114 -21.07 -9.60 -22.40
C ARG A 114 -20.67 -10.68 -21.42
N ASN A 115 -21.52 -11.67 -21.25
CA ASN A 115 -21.17 -12.90 -20.52
C ASN A 115 -19.95 -13.56 -21.15
N ARG A 116 -18.89 -13.74 -20.39
CA ARG A 116 -17.66 -14.41 -20.81
C ARG A 116 -16.77 -14.76 -19.63
N PHE A 117 -15.75 -15.54 -19.94
CA PHE A 117 -14.67 -15.91 -19.03
C PHE A 117 -13.37 -15.25 -19.45
N THR A 118 -12.49 -15.03 -18.50
CA THR A 118 -11.09 -14.66 -18.73
C THR A 118 -10.20 -15.52 -17.85
N LEU A 119 -9.01 -15.79 -18.33
CA LEU A 119 -7.94 -16.44 -17.59
C LEU A 119 -6.70 -15.54 -17.67
N LEU A 120 -6.19 -15.14 -16.52
CA LEU A 120 -4.88 -14.53 -16.37
C LEU A 120 -3.96 -15.56 -15.76
N ALA A 121 -2.78 -15.75 -16.34
CA ALA A 121 -1.75 -16.63 -15.82
C ALA A 121 -0.41 -15.90 -15.87
N SER A 122 0.33 -15.92 -14.79
CA SER A 122 1.64 -15.30 -14.65
C SER A 122 2.61 -16.33 -14.08
N GLY A 123 3.85 -16.33 -14.56
CA GLY A 123 4.95 -17.11 -14.01
C GLY A 123 6.17 -16.24 -13.83
N LEU A 124 6.89 -16.41 -12.72
CA LEU A 124 8.12 -15.74 -12.34
C LEU A 124 9.21 -16.78 -12.09
N ALA A 125 10.45 -16.51 -12.56
CA ALA A 125 11.63 -17.29 -12.19
C ALA A 125 12.84 -16.35 -12.09
N GLY A 126 13.76 -16.65 -11.18
CA GLY A 126 14.91 -15.78 -10.97
C GLY A 126 16.06 -16.40 -10.19
N SER A 127 16.99 -15.53 -9.80
CA SER A 127 18.12 -15.84 -8.92
C SER A 127 17.62 -16.30 -7.54
N GLN A 128 18.52 -16.83 -6.69
CA GLN A 128 18.25 -17.30 -5.33
C GLN A 128 17.09 -18.32 -5.29
N GLU A 129 17.05 -19.23 -6.27
CA GLU A 129 15.97 -20.22 -6.44
C GLU A 129 14.56 -19.60 -6.41
N THR A 130 14.46 -18.32 -6.82
CA THR A 130 13.17 -17.61 -6.83
C THR A 130 12.29 -18.12 -7.96
N TYR A 131 11.08 -18.54 -7.61
CA TYR A 131 10.02 -18.79 -8.55
C TYR A 131 8.64 -18.46 -7.97
N GLY A 132 7.69 -18.26 -8.86
CA GLY A 132 6.31 -18.00 -8.46
C GLY A 132 5.37 -18.12 -9.63
N ASP A 133 4.11 -18.33 -9.32
CA ASP A 133 3.04 -18.35 -10.30
C ASP A 133 1.76 -17.72 -9.75
N GLU A 134 0.95 -17.24 -10.65
CA GLU A 134 -0.38 -16.74 -10.36
C GLU A 134 -1.35 -17.15 -11.45
N VAL A 135 -2.50 -17.65 -11.06
CA VAL A 135 -3.59 -17.98 -11.98
C VAL A 135 -4.89 -17.37 -11.46
N VAL A 136 -5.53 -16.52 -12.26
CA VAL A 136 -6.83 -15.94 -11.95
C VAL A 136 -7.81 -16.26 -13.05
N GLN A 137 -8.83 -17.04 -12.72
CA GLN A 137 -9.97 -17.27 -13.57
C GLN A 137 -11.12 -16.39 -13.12
N SER A 138 -11.65 -15.57 -14.01
CA SER A 138 -12.76 -14.68 -13.69
C SER A 138 -13.83 -14.70 -14.77
N GLY A 139 -15.03 -14.25 -14.43
CA GLY A 139 -16.13 -14.21 -15.38
C GLY A 139 -17.28 -13.36 -14.93
N ILE A 140 -18.14 -13.04 -15.91
CA ILE A 140 -19.41 -12.38 -15.68
C ILE A 140 -20.55 -13.16 -16.37
N TRP A 141 -21.64 -13.32 -15.66
CA TRP A 141 -22.88 -13.93 -16.14
C TRP A 141 -24.09 -13.13 -15.69
N ASN A 142 -24.66 -12.35 -16.59
CA ASN A 142 -25.79 -11.44 -16.31
C ASN A 142 -25.51 -10.46 -15.16
N ASN A 143 -26.07 -10.74 -13.98
CA ASN A 143 -25.96 -9.93 -12.77
C ASN A 143 -24.97 -10.49 -11.75
N LEU A 144 -24.15 -11.46 -12.14
CA LEU A 144 -23.16 -12.10 -11.31
C LEU A 144 -21.78 -11.95 -11.95
N SER A 145 -20.78 -11.56 -11.17
CA SER A 145 -19.36 -11.70 -11.52
C SER A 145 -18.63 -12.48 -10.45
N TYR A 146 -17.54 -13.14 -10.83
CA TYR A 146 -16.73 -13.91 -9.90
C TYR A 146 -15.26 -13.93 -10.31
N SER A 147 -14.40 -14.24 -9.37
CA SER A 147 -12.99 -14.52 -9.57
C SER A 147 -12.54 -15.65 -8.66
N LEU A 148 -11.75 -16.54 -9.21
CA LEU A 148 -11.01 -17.59 -8.48
C LEU A 148 -9.54 -17.37 -8.76
N GLY A 149 -8.74 -17.21 -7.73
CA GLY A 149 -7.32 -16.93 -7.85
C GLY A 149 -6.47 -17.83 -6.97
N GLN A 150 -5.27 -18.10 -7.46
CA GLN A 150 -4.19 -18.74 -6.73
C GLN A 150 -2.91 -17.99 -7.04
N PHE A 151 -2.07 -17.83 -6.01
CA PHE A 151 -0.74 -17.23 -6.09
C PHE A 151 0.23 -18.08 -5.28
N HIS A 152 1.41 -18.34 -5.81
CA HIS A 152 2.52 -18.97 -5.14
C HIS A 152 3.81 -18.19 -5.37
N TYR A 153 4.65 -18.06 -4.33
CA TYR A 153 5.94 -17.42 -4.42
C TYR A 153 6.92 -18.09 -3.45
N GLU A 154 8.11 -18.43 -3.94
CA GLU A 154 9.19 -19.03 -3.15
C GLU A 154 10.54 -18.42 -3.53
N THR A 155 11.41 -18.22 -2.55
CA THR A 155 12.80 -17.80 -2.73
C THR A 155 13.65 -18.25 -1.55
N ASP A 156 14.92 -18.61 -1.80
CA ASP A 156 15.93 -18.87 -0.76
C ASP A 156 16.45 -17.59 -0.12
N GLY A 157 16.22 -16.42 -0.76
CA GLY A 157 16.72 -15.13 -0.30
C GLY A 157 18.22 -14.95 -0.46
N PHE A 158 18.76 -13.87 0.11
CA PHE A 158 20.15 -13.43 -0.12
C PHE A 158 21.13 -13.86 0.99
N ARG A 159 20.67 -14.49 2.06
CA ARG A 159 21.48 -14.90 3.21
C ARG A 159 20.90 -16.13 3.88
N THR A 160 21.67 -16.74 4.76
CA THR A 160 21.20 -17.88 5.56
C THR A 160 19.89 -17.55 6.28
N ASN A 161 18.90 -18.42 6.18
CA ASN A 161 17.59 -18.29 6.81
C ASN A 161 16.87 -16.99 6.45
N ASN A 162 16.88 -16.64 5.16
CA ASN A 162 16.22 -15.46 4.59
C ASN A 162 15.18 -15.86 3.53
N ASP A 163 14.78 -17.11 3.56
CA ASP A 163 13.83 -17.73 2.65
C ASP A 163 12.40 -17.28 2.94
N ILE A 164 11.57 -17.34 1.92
CA ILE A 164 10.13 -17.14 1.99
C ILE A 164 9.46 -18.17 1.11
N ASP A 165 8.36 -18.72 1.62
CA ASP A 165 7.39 -19.51 0.88
C ASP A 165 6.00 -18.96 1.20
N ALA A 166 5.21 -18.59 0.18
CA ALA A 166 3.91 -17.93 0.34
C ALA A 166 2.89 -18.47 -0.66
N ASP A 167 1.78 -18.97 -0.14
CA ASP A 167 0.62 -19.41 -0.91
C ASP A 167 -0.62 -18.58 -0.57
N ILE A 168 -1.35 -18.13 -1.60
CA ILE A 168 -2.60 -17.39 -1.44
C ILE A 168 -3.66 -17.98 -2.36
N TYR A 169 -4.81 -18.28 -1.78
CA TYR A 169 -6.01 -18.72 -2.50
C TYR A 169 -7.13 -17.73 -2.26
N ASN A 170 -7.83 -17.33 -3.32
CA ASN A 170 -8.89 -16.34 -3.25
C ASN A 170 -10.11 -16.78 -4.07
N ALA A 171 -11.30 -16.59 -3.50
CA ALA A 171 -12.55 -16.73 -4.22
C ALA A 171 -13.43 -15.51 -3.92
N PHE A 172 -13.85 -14.81 -4.96
CA PHE A 172 -14.66 -13.61 -4.88
C PHE A 172 -15.90 -13.73 -5.75
N VAL A 173 -17.01 -13.22 -5.27
CA VAL A 173 -18.27 -13.12 -6.01
C VAL A 173 -18.95 -11.78 -5.75
N GLN A 174 -19.51 -11.17 -6.81
CA GLN A 174 -20.31 -9.97 -6.73
C GLN A 174 -21.63 -10.17 -7.49
N ALA A 175 -22.73 -9.79 -6.88
CA ALA A 175 -24.06 -9.87 -7.46
C ALA A 175 -24.76 -8.51 -7.46
N ARG A 176 -25.30 -8.09 -8.61
CA ARG A 176 -26.18 -6.95 -8.70
C ARG A 176 -27.61 -7.40 -8.43
N LEU A 177 -28.09 -7.13 -7.20
CA LEU A 177 -29.41 -7.55 -6.73
C LEU A 177 -30.53 -6.68 -7.32
N THR A 178 -30.27 -5.36 -7.40
CA THR A 178 -31.15 -4.37 -8.06
C THR A 178 -30.29 -3.39 -8.88
N PRO A 179 -30.87 -2.49 -9.66
CA PRO A 179 -30.09 -1.44 -10.33
C PRO A 179 -29.27 -0.54 -9.38
N THR A 180 -29.68 -0.45 -8.11
CA THR A 180 -29.06 0.43 -7.09
C THR A 180 -28.42 -0.34 -5.93
N LEU A 181 -28.44 -1.66 -5.93
CA LEU A 181 -27.90 -2.49 -4.86
C LEU A 181 -27.06 -3.62 -5.42
N SER A 182 -25.84 -3.71 -4.98
CA SER A 182 -24.95 -4.86 -5.18
C SER A 182 -24.46 -5.42 -3.85
N ALA A 183 -24.16 -6.71 -3.85
CA ALA A 183 -23.56 -7.42 -2.72
C ALA A 183 -22.36 -8.22 -3.21
N GLN A 184 -21.38 -8.43 -2.35
CA GLN A 184 -20.19 -9.19 -2.64
C GLN A 184 -19.75 -10.03 -1.44
N ALA A 185 -19.06 -11.13 -1.75
CA ALA A 185 -18.43 -11.98 -0.76
C ALA A 185 -17.05 -12.43 -1.26
N GLU A 186 -16.12 -12.61 -0.34
CA GLU A 186 -14.77 -13.07 -0.59
C GLU A 186 -14.35 -14.06 0.49
N VAL A 187 -13.64 -15.08 0.07
CA VAL A 187 -12.92 -16.00 0.96
C VAL A 187 -11.47 -16.01 0.50
N ARG A 188 -10.54 -15.84 1.44
CA ARG A 188 -9.10 -15.89 1.17
C ARG A 188 -8.40 -16.70 2.22
N ARG A 189 -7.52 -17.60 1.77
CA ARG A 189 -6.57 -18.32 2.59
C ARG A 189 -5.16 -17.90 2.22
N ARG A 190 -4.33 -17.64 3.22
CA ARG A 190 -2.93 -17.29 3.09
C ARG A 190 -2.10 -18.20 4.01
N GLU A 191 -1.05 -18.78 3.45
CA GLU A 191 -0.06 -19.57 4.16
C GLU A 191 1.31 -18.98 3.86
N VAL A 192 2.09 -18.64 4.90
CA VAL A 192 3.42 -18.06 4.73
C VAL A 192 4.38 -18.68 5.72
N SER A 193 5.51 -19.15 5.21
CA SER A 193 6.65 -19.62 5.98
C SER A 193 7.87 -18.81 5.61
N GLN A 194 8.57 -18.25 6.59
CA GLN A 194 9.71 -17.39 6.32
C GLN A 194 10.78 -17.48 7.39
N GLY A 195 12.01 -17.27 6.97
CA GLY A 195 13.15 -17.02 7.86
C GLY A 195 13.18 -15.58 8.37
N ASN A 196 14.34 -15.11 8.78
CA ASN A 196 14.51 -13.73 9.22
C ASN A 196 14.74 -12.79 8.04
N LEU A 197 13.82 -11.86 7.83
CA LEU A 197 13.88 -10.84 6.78
C LEU A 197 14.37 -9.47 7.29
N ASP A 198 14.61 -9.33 8.60
CA ASP A 198 15.03 -8.05 9.20
C ASP A 198 16.39 -7.60 8.66
N ALA A 199 16.51 -6.32 8.38
CA ALA A 199 17.75 -5.67 7.98
C ALA A 199 18.31 -4.86 9.14
N PHE A 200 19.59 -5.06 9.46
CA PHE A 200 20.30 -4.39 10.53
C PHE A 200 21.59 -3.75 9.99
N PHE A 201 21.82 -2.50 10.34
CA PHE A 201 23.05 -1.78 9.97
C PHE A 201 24.28 -2.37 10.67
N GLU A 202 24.19 -2.59 11.98
CA GLU A 202 25.13 -3.34 12.79
C GLU A 202 24.39 -4.37 13.64
N PRO A 203 24.36 -5.64 13.21
CA PRO A 203 23.67 -6.68 13.96
C PRO A 203 24.40 -6.98 15.27
N THR A 204 23.65 -7.01 16.37
CA THR A 204 24.14 -7.51 17.67
C THR A 204 24.34 -9.02 17.62
N ALA A 205 24.98 -9.61 18.63
CA ALA A 205 25.08 -11.07 18.75
C ALA A 205 23.71 -11.75 18.78
N PHE A 206 22.69 -11.08 19.34
CA PHE A 206 21.31 -11.54 19.36
C PHE A 206 20.69 -11.51 17.96
N ASP A 207 20.89 -10.44 17.19
CA ASP A 207 20.39 -10.31 15.81
C ASP A 207 21.02 -11.34 14.89
N VAL A 208 22.34 -11.59 15.06
CA VAL A 208 23.05 -12.65 14.31
C VAL A 208 22.47 -14.04 14.64
N GLN A 209 22.16 -14.30 15.91
CA GLN A 209 21.53 -15.57 16.29
C GLN A 209 20.10 -15.65 15.74
N LYS A 210 19.30 -14.59 15.89
CA LYS A 210 17.95 -14.49 15.32
C LYS A 210 17.96 -14.74 13.81
N SER A 211 18.93 -14.15 13.09
CA SER A 211 19.08 -14.33 11.64
C SER A 211 19.37 -15.76 11.22
N ARG A 212 19.94 -16.61 12.09
CA ARG A 212 20.25 -18.01 11.77
C ARG A 212 19.15 -18.99 12.12
N ASP A 213 18.40 -18.71 13.18
CA ASP A 213 17.58 -19.71 13.86
C ASP A 213 16.10 -19.34 13.90
N PHE A 214 15.73 -18.13 13.48
CA PHE A 214 14.35 -17.66 13.53
C PHE A 214 13.52 -18.26 12.39
N ARG A 215 12.34 -18.77 12.72
CA ARG A 215 11.32 -19.21 11.75
C ARG A 215 9.98 -18.63 12.14
N ARG A 216 9.24 -18.16 11.16
CA ARG A 216 7.87 -17.72 11.30
C ARG A 216 6.99 -18.46 10.32
N GLU A 217 5.93 -19.08 10.83
CA GLU A 217 4.86 -19.66 10.04
C GLU A 217 3.58 -18.89 10.38
N ALA A 218 2.82 -18.50 9.37
CA ALA A 218 1.60 -17.71 9.56
C ALA A 218 0.54 -18.17 8.56
N ASP A 219 -0.54 -18.74 9.08
CA ASP A 219 -1.71 -19.16 8.34
C ASP A 219 -2.87 -18.24 8.66
N SER A 220 -3.66 -17.85 7.67
CA SER A 220 -4.86 -17.07 7.91
C SER A 220 -5.97 -17.36 6.93
N ASP A 221 -7.19 -17.49 7.45
CA ASP A 221 -8.43 -17.59 6.71
C ASP A 221 -9.25 -16.31 6.91
N SER A 222 -9.57 -15.60 5.83
CA SER A 222 -10.34 -14.37 5.84
C SER A 222 -11.65 -14.52 5.08
N TYR A 223 -12.73 -14.04 5.67
CA TYR A 223 -14.06 -14.04 5.08
C TYR A 223 -14.59 -12.61 5.06
N ARG A 224 -14.95 -12.11 3.90
CA ARG A 224 -15.48 -10.77 3.74
C ARG A 224 -16.85 -10.77 3.08
N ALA A 225 -17.76 -9.97 3.62
CA ALA A 225 -19.02 -9.62 2.99
C ALA A 225 -19.08 -8.10 2.79
N GLY A 226 -19.61 -7.66 1.66
CA GLY A 226 -19.73 -6.24 1.35
C GLY A 226 -21.04 -5.91 0.63
N ILE A 227 -21.50 -4.69 0.81
CA ILE A 227 -22.65 -4.14 0.09
C ILE A 227 -22.32 -2.76 -0.46
N HIS A 228 -22.93 -2.44 -1.61
CA HIS A 228 -22.98 -1.10 -2.15
C HIS A 228 -24.43 -0.79 -2.51
N PHE A 229 -24.95 0.27 -1.92
CA PHE A 229 -26.31 0.76 -2.17
C PHE A 229 -26.25 2.22 -2.60
N GLN A 230 -26.84 2.52 -3.75
CA GLN A 230 -26.94 3.86 -4.30
C GLN A 230 -28.38 4.38 -4.16
N PRO A 231 -28.75 4.99 -3.01
CA PRO A 231 -30.11 5.48 -2.77
C PRO A 231 -30.52 6.59 -3.73
N THR A 232 -29.57 7.41 -4.14
CA THR A 232 -29.75 8.48 -5.15
C THR A 232 -28.55 8.55 -6.08
N PRO A 233 -28.65 9.18 -7.26
CA PRO A 233 -27.48 9.39 -8.12
C PRO A 233 -26.34 10.24 -7.48
N ALA A 234 -26.62 10.89 -6.36
CA ALA A 234 -25.67 11.75 -5.65
C ALA A 234 -25.22 11.16 -4.30
N SER A 235 -25.54 9.90 -4.04
CA SER A 235 -25.15 9.29 -2.76
C SER A 235 -24.93 7.79 -2.88
N ASP A 236 -23.90 7.31 -2.21
CA ASP A 236 -23.50 5.91 -2.14
C ASP A 236 -23.36 5.51 -0.66
N LEU A 237 -23.84 4.33 -0.32
CA LEU A 237 -23.64 3.68 0.97
C LEU A 237 -22.85 2.39 0.72
N ILE A 238 -21.70 2.28 1.32
CA ILE A 238 -20.92 1.04 1.31
C ILE A 238 -20.79 0.51 2.73
N ALA A 239 -20.75 -0.81 2.87
CA ALA A 239 -20.46 -1.46 4.12
C ALA A 239 -19.64 -2.72 3.88
N SER A 240 -18.76 -3.02 4.83
CA SER A 240 -17.89 -4.19 4.82
C SER A 240 -17.91 -4.85 6.18
N PHE A 241 -17.96 -6.18 6.18
CA PHE A 241 -17.71 -7.02 7.34
C PHE A 241 -16.59 -8.00 6.98
N ILE A 242 -15.55 -8.06 7.79
CA ILE A 242 -14.43 -8.99 7.63
C ILE A 242 -14.30 -9.78 8.93
N TYR A 243 -14.19 -11.08 8.81
CA TYR A 243 -13.76 -11.99 9.87
C TYR A 243 -12.48 -12.68 9.43
N GLN A 244 -11.53 -12.79 10.35
CA GLN A 244 -10.26 -13.48 10.12
C GLN A 244 -9.95 -14.40 11.28
N ASP A 245 -9.47 -15.59 10.95
CA ASP A 245 -8.86 -16.56 11.86
C ASP A 245 -7.40 -16.73 11.44
N ALA A 246 -6.46 -16.56 12.36
CA ALA A 246 -5.04 -16.58 12.05
C ALA A 246 -4.25 -17.31 13.13
N ASP A 247 -3.37 -18.20 12.67
CA ASP A 247 -2.39 -18.93 13.48
C ASP A 247 -1.00 -18.40 13.14
N VAL A 248 -0.22 -18.02 14.15
CA VAL A 248 1.18 -17.62 13.97
C VAL A 248 2.06 -18.43 14.90
N GLU A 249 3.07 -19.08 14.31
CA GLU A 249 4.09 -19.81 15.05
C GLU A 249 5.46 -19.12 14.86
N LEU A 250 6.10 -18.77 15.98
CA LEU A 250 7.43 -18.19 16.02
C LEU A 250 8.39 -19.20 16.65
N GLY A 251 9.27 -19.76 15.82
CA GLY A 251 10.26 -20.74 16.23
C GLY A 251 11.69 -20.18 16.30
N ARG A 252 12.49 -20.77 17.21
CA ARG A 252 13.96 -20.65 17.21
C ARG A 252 14.56 -22.02 17.41
N SER A 253 15.65 -22.32 16.71
CA SER A 253 16.32 -23.61 16.85
C SER A 253 16.66 -23.93 18.31
N GLY A 254 16.20 -25.09 18.77
CA GLY A 254 16.43 -25.56 20.15
C GLY A 254 15.51 -24.95 21.22
N GLN A 255 14.50 -24.17 20.84
CA GLN A 255 13.46 -23.66 21.73
C GLN A 255 12.10 -24.24 21.33
N VAL A 256 11.17 -24.25 22.29
CA VAL A 256 9.77 -24.57 21.97
C VAL A 256 9.18 -23.37 21.21
N PRO A 257 8.58 -23.58 20.02
CA PRO A 257 7.97 -22.48 19.30
C PRO A 257 6.87 -21.80 20.12
N THR A 258 6.78 -20.49 20.01
CA THR A 258 5.66 -19.72 20.54
C THR A 258 4.56 -19.69 19.49
N ARG A 259 3.39 -20.20 19.81
CA ARG A 259 2.21 -20.15 18.98
C ARG A 259 1.27 -19.07 19.49
N SER A 260 0.57 -18.40 18.60
CA SER A 260 -0.52 -17.48 18.91
C SER A 260 -1.67 -17.71 17.95
N ASP A 261 -2.87 -17.82 18.49
CA ASP A 261 -4.12 -17.98 17.74
C ASP A 261 -4.89 -16.65 17.84
N ALA A 262 -5.27 -16.06 16.73
CA ALA A 262 -5.96 -14.78 16.69
C ALA A 262 -7.27 -14.87 15.91
N GLN A 263 -8.36 -14.49 16.56
CA GLN A 263 -9.67 -14.35 15.92
C GLN A 263 -10.09 -12.89 15.95
N ALA A 264 -10.42 -12.35 14.79
CA ALA A 264 -10.72 -10.95 14.70
C ALA A 264 -11.85 -10.65 13.71
N TYR A 265 -12.59 -9.58 13.98
CA TYR A 265 -13.63 -9.09 13.08
C TYR A 265 -13.63 -7.57 13.02
N ILE A 266 -14.00 -7.04 11.85
CA ILE A 266 -14.25 -5.62 11.64
C ILE A 266 -15.56 -5.43 10.87
N ALA A 267 -16.39 -4.51 11.34
CA ALA A 267 -17.61 -4.09 10.66
C ALA A 267 -17.54 -2.59 10.45
N GLU A 268 -17.55 -2.15 9.21
CA GLU A 268 -17.49 -0.73 8.84
C GLU A 268 -18.62 -0.37 7.88
N THR A 269 -19.08 0.88 7.98
CA THR A 269 -20.01 1.48 7.04
C THR A 269 -19.59 2.89 6.70
N GLN A 270 -19.80 3.28 5.43
CA GLN A 270 -19.48 4.61 4.94
C GLN A 270 -20.59 5.12 4.02
N TYR A 271 -21.04 6.33 4.25
CA TYR A 271 -21.98 7.06 3.41
C TYR A 271 -21.26 8.21 2.71
N LEU A 272 -21.33 8.19 1.39
CA LEU A 272 -20.75 9.17 0.49
C LEU A 272 -21.89 10.03 -0.08
N MET A 273 -21.79 11.34 0.04
CA MET A 273 -22.77 12.29 -0.47
C MET A 273 -22.09 13.33 -1.35
N LYS A 274 -22.59 13.53 -2.55
CA LYS A 274 -22.09 14.48 -3.54
C LYS A 274 -23.03 15.69 -3.63
N HIS A 275 -22.46 16.89 -3.52
CA HIS A 275 -23.18 18.15 -3.71
C HIS A 275 -22.37 19.09 -4.59
N SER A 276 -23.01 20.07 -5.20
CA SER A 276 -22.36 21.00 -6.16
C SER A 276 -21.18 21.82 -5.58
N ILE A 277 -21.15 22.04 -4.28
CA ILE A 277 -20.15 22.89 -3.60
C ILE A 277 -19.26 22.04 -2.66
N PHE A 278 -19.78 20.94 -2.14
CA PHE A 278 -19.06 20.08 -1.22
C PHE A 278 -19.44 18.62 -1.40
N ASP A 279 -18.56 17.71 -1.06
CA ASP A 279 -18.84 16.30 -0.86
C ASP A 279 -18.61 15.97 0.61
N MET A 280 -19.34 14.97 1.10
CA MET A 280 -19.22 14.51 2.48
C MET A 280 -19.04 12.99 2.49
N VAL A 281 -18.09 12.54 3.29
CA VAL A 281 -17.85 11.14 3.64
C VAL A 281 -18.12 11.01 5.12
N LEU A 282 -19.10 10.20 5.49
CA LEU A 282 -19.49 9.91 6.86
C LEU A 282 -19.41 8.42 7.10
N GLY A 283 -18.76 7.99 8.15
CA GLY A 283 -18.65 6.57 8.42
C GLY A 283 -18.25 6.25 9.85
N GLY A 284 -18.08 4.96 10.08
CA GLY A 284 -17.63 4.44 11.35
C GLY A 284 -17.59 2.93 11.34
N GLY A 285 -16.96 2.37 12.33
CA GLY A 285 -16.78 0.95 12.44
C GLY A 285 -16.49 0.48 13.86
N TYR A 286 -16.48 -0.81 13.98
CA TYR A 286 -16.10 -1.51 15.20
C TYR A 286 -15.21 -2.70 14.83
N TYR A 287 -14.18 -2.88 15.63
CA TYR A 287 -13.17 -3.92 15.52
C TYR A 287 -13.07 -4.67 16.84
N GLY A 288 -12.96 -5.99 16.78
CA GLY A 288 -12.66 -6.85 17.93
C GLY A 288 -11.59 -7.86 17.57
N LEU A 289 -10.64 -8.08 18.47
CA LEU A 289 -9.58 -9.07 18.38
C LEU A 289 -9.50 -9.86 19.68
N ASP A 290 -9.55 -11.17 19.56
CA ASP A 290 -9.20 -12.12 20.60
C ASP A 290 -7.87 -12.78 20.21
N LEU A 291 -6.82 -12.53 20.97
CA LEU A 291 -5.49 -13.10 20.78
C LEU A 291 -5.19 -14.06 21.93
N ARG A 292 -4.95 -15.32 21.60
CA ARG A 292 -4.55 -16.35 22.57
C ARG A 292 -3.10 -16.75 22.37
N ILE A 293 -2.32 -16.70 23.45
CA ILE A 293 -0.93 -17.15 23.49
C ILE A 293 -0.86 -18.37 24.41
N PRO A 294 -0.86 -19.60 23.88
CA PRO A 294 -0.87 -20.84 24.67
C PRO A 294 0.55 -21.19 25.16
N THR A 295 0.98 -20.51 26.22
CA THR A 295 2.23 -20.77 26.95
C THR A 295 1.97 -21.59 28.22
N GLU A 296 3.01 -21.82 29.06
CA GLU A 296 2.82 -22.42 30.40
C GLU A 296 1.86 -21.58 31.28
N SER A 297 1.78 -20.28 31.03
CA SER A 297 0.76 -19.36 31.58
C SER A 297 -0.01 -18.76 30.40
N PRO A 298 -1.11 -19.39 29.96
CA PRO A 298 -1.88 -18.90 28.81
C PRO A 298 -2.37 -17.47 29.03
N GLU A 299 -2.18 -16.62 28.05
CA GLU A 299 -2.69 -15.26 28.02
C GLU A 299 -3.76 -15.17 26.95
N ASP A 300 -4.94 -14.70 27.33
CA ASP A 300 -6.02 -14.33 26.41
C ASP A 300 -6.08 -12.78 26.42
N LEU A 301 -5.74 -12.15 25.32
CA LEU A 301 -5.66 -10.70 25.19
C LEU A 301 -6.78 -10.21 24.27
N MET A 302 -7.55 -9.28 24.77
CA MET A 302 -8.64 -8.67 24.00
C MET A 302 -8.28 -7.26 23.54
N THR A 303 -8.71 -6.91 22.34
CA THR A 303 -8.63 -5.55 21.83
C THR A 303 -9.97 -5.17 21.21
N ASP A 304 -10.54 -4.09 21.67
CA ASP A 304 -11.76 -3.49 21.15
C ASP A 304 -11.46 -2.10 20.62
N HIS A 305 -11.97 -1.78 19.43
CA HIS A 305 -11.82 -0.45 18.86
C HIS A 305 -13.10 -0.01 18.15
N GLY A 306 -13.64 1.12 18.56
CA GLY A 306 -14.72 1.80 17.87
C GLY A 306 -14.25 3.09 17.22
N ASN A 307 -14.73 3.42 16.04
CA ASN A 307 -14.48 4.71 15.43
C ASN A 307 -15.70 5.31 14.74
N ALA A 308 -15.70 6.64 14.64
CA ALA A 308 -16.66 7.37 13.83
C ALA A 308 -15.96 8.58 13.19
N TYR A 309 -16.30 8.90 11.95
CA TYR A 309 -15.64 9.97 11.23
C TYR A 309 -16.57 10.72 10.28
N VAL A 310 -16.19 11.99 10.02
CA VAL A 310 -16.77 12.83 8.98
C VAL A 310 -15.66 13.58 8.25
N TYR A 311 -15.68 13.53 6.93
CA TYR A 311 -14.80 14.31 6.06
C TYR A 311 -15.65 15.09 5.07
N THR A 312 -15.24 16.31 4.77
CA THR A 312 -15.93 17.19 3.83
C THR A 312 -14.92 17.81 2.88
N HIS A 313 -15.16 17.70 1.58
CA HIS A 313 -14.39 18.37 0.53
C HIS A 313 -15.17 19.58 0.03
N ILE A 314 -14.75 20.80 0.38
CA ILE A 314 -15.45 22.05 0.05
C ILE A 314 -14.76 22.72 -1.14
N ARG A 315 -15.48 22.85 -2.26
CA ARG A 315 -14.99 23.41 -3.53
C ARG A 315 -15.35 24.88 -3.70
N TYR A 316 -14.85 25.73 -2.83
CA TYR A 316 -15.06 27.18 -2.90
C TYR A 316 -13.83 27.95 -2.34
N PRO A 317 -13.26 28.94 -3.08
CA PRO A 317 -13.53 29.26 -4.49
C PRO A 317 -13.16 28.08 -5.42
N ARG A 318 -13.55 28.13 -6.68
CA ARG A 318 -13.40 27.00 -7.64
C ARG A 318 -11.96 26.47 -7.81
N SER A 319 -10.96 27.28 -7.50
CA SER A 319 -9.54 26.90 -7.57
C SER A 319 -9.07 26.18 -6.32
N VAL A 320 -9.90 26.05 -5.28
CA VAL A 320 -9.53 25.51 -3.97
C VAL A 320 -10.49 24.41 -3.58
N ILE A 321 -9.93 23.30 -3.08
CA ILE A 321 -10.68 22.25 -2.38
C ILE A 321 -10.13 22.21 -0.95
N TRP A 322 -11.00 22.53 0.00
CA TRP A 322 -10.71 22.36 1.41
C TRP A 322 -11.10 20.94 1.84
N HIS A 323 -10.23 20.29 2.56
CA HIS A 323 -10.49 19.04 3.26
C HIS A 323 -10.68 19.38 4.74
N VAL A 324 -11.86 19.16 5.27
CA VAL A 324 -12.15 19.36 6.69
C VAL A 324 -12.69 18.04 7.22
N GLY A 325 -12.03 17.48 8.21
CA GLY A 325 -12.41 16.19 8.77
C GLY A 325 -12.29 16.16 10.29
N LEU A 326 -13.00 15.23 10.87
CA LEU A 326 -12.93 14.89 12.28
C LEU A 326 -13.17 13.38 12.39
N SER A 327 -12.30 12.67 13.11
CA SER A 327 -12.59 11.32 13.57
C SER A 327 -12.51 11.25 15.09
N ALA A 328 -13.25 10.31 15.66
CA ALA A 328 -13.21 9.96 17.07
C ALA A 328 -12.96 8.46 17.16
N ASP A 329 -12.02 8.09 17.99
CA ASP A 329 -11.58 6.74 18.19
C ASP A 329 -11.67 6.37 19.67
N TRP A 330 -12.13 5.14 19.96
CA TRP A 330 -12.18 4.54 21.30
C TRP A 330 -11.45 3.21 21.23
N PHE A 331 -10.30 3.15 21.88
CA PHE A 331 -9.41 2.00 21.87
C PHE A 331 -9.30 1.42 23.27
N ASP A 332 -9.54 0.15 23.41
CA ASP A 332 -9.41 -0.64 24.64
C ASP A 332 -8.59 -1.90 24.35
N ASN A 333 -7.57 -2.14 25.16
CA ASN A 333 -6.65 -3.26 24.99
C ASN A 333 -6.14 -3.72 26.35
N ASP A 334 -6.06 -5.02 26.56
CA ASP A 334 -5.69 -5.61 27.87
C ASP A 334 -4.23 -5.33 28.27
N GLU A 335 -3.34 -5.05 27.31
CA GLU A 335 -1.92 -4.78 27.57
C GLU A 335 -1.57 -3.29 27.59
N LEU A 336 -2.39 -2.44 26.95
CA LEU A 336 -2.16 -1.03 26.80
C LEU A 336 -3.22 -0.23 27.55
N GLU A 337 -2.92 1.01 27.89
CA GLU A 337 -3.90 1.89 28.51
C GLU A 337 -5.03 2.23 27.51
N SER A 338 -6.28 2.08 27.97
CA SER A 338 -7.45 2.43 27.19
C SER A 338 -7.43 3.92 26.82
N SER A 339 -7.62 4.24 25.56
CA SER A 339 -7.55 5.61 25.08
C SER A 339 -8.79 6.02 24.29
N SER A 340 -9.10 7.32 24.35
CA SER A 340 -10.10 7.93 23.47
C SER A 340 -9.49 9.18 22.84
N SER A 341 -9.52 9.24 21.51
CA SER A 341 -8.89 10.32 20.78
C SER A 341 -9.88 11.02 19.86
N LEU A 342 -9.83 12.36 19.87
CA LEU A 342 -10.51 13.19 18.89
C LEU A 342 -9.49 13.71 17.91
N ASN A 343 -9.66 13.40 16.64
CA ASN A 343 -8.65 13.56 15.61
C ASN A 343 -9.09 14.60 14.57
N PRO A 344 -8.77 15.89 14.76
CA PRO A 344 -9.08 16.94 13.80
C PRO A 344 -8.20 16.80 12.55
N LYS A 345 -8.77 17.18 11.39
CA LYS A 345 -8.13 17.04 10.09
C LYS A 345 -8.43 18.28 9.24
N LEU A 346 -7.37 18.91 8.72
CA LEU A 346 -7.49 20.06 7.83
C LEU A 346 -6.50 19.93 6.68
N GLY A 347 -7.00 20.08 5.45
CA GLY A 347 -6.18 20.06 4.26
C GLY A 347 -6.67 21.03 3.19
N ILE A 348 -5.80 21.31 2.25
CA ILE A 348 -6.09 22.18 1.11
C ILE A 348 -5.40 21.65 -0.16
N LEU A 349 -6.17 21.60 -1.23
CA LEU A 349 -5.67 21.49 -2.60
C LEU A 349 -6.00 22.81 -3.32
N TRP A 350 -4.98 23.59 -3.69
CA TRP A 350 -5.15 24.87 -4.32
C TRP A 350 -4.49 24.93 -5.70
N ASN A 351 -5.30 24.96 -6.75
CA ASN A 351 -4.84 25.22 -8.10
C ASN A 351 -4.49 26.72 -8.23
N ILE A 352 -3.25 27.11 -7.86
CA ILE A 352 -2.76 28.50 -7.96
C ILE A 352 -2.85 28.98 -9.43
N THR A 353 -2.50 28.07 -10.36
CA THR A 353 -2.70 28.24 -11.80
C THR A 353 -3.23 26.91 -12.39
N SER A 354 -3.57 26.91 -13.67
CA SER A 354 -3.90 25.65 -14.38
C SER A 354 -2.73 24.65 -14.48
N ARG A 355 -1.53 25.04 -14.06
CA ARG A 355 -0.30 24.24 -14.12
C ARG A 355 0.35 24.04 -12.77
N THR A 356 -0.12 24.72 -11.71
CA THR A 356 0.50 24.69 -10.38
C THR A 356 -0.55 24.32 -9.36
N LEU A 357 -0.34 23.19 -8.70
CA LEU A 357 -1.09 22.74 -7.55
C LEU A 357 -0.25 22.97 -6.29
N PHE A 358 -0.81 23.64 -5.29
CA PHE A 358 -0.32 23.67 -3.94
C PHE A 358 -1.19 22.76 -3.09
N ARG A 359 -0.59 22.00 -2.21
CA ARG A 359 -1.27 21.13 -1.24
C ARG A 359 -0.67 21.30 0.14
N ALA A 360 -1.51 21.27 1.15
CA ALA A 360 -1.09 21.24 2.53
C ALA A 360 -2.07 20.43 3.37
N GLY A 361 -1.58 19.82 4.43
CA GLY A 361 -2.37 19.04 5.37
C GLY A 361 -1.81 19.13 6.79
N ALA A 362 -2.73 19.09 7.75
CA ALA A 362 -2.41 18.96 9.17
C ALA A 362 -3.51 18.10 9.82
N PHE A 363 -3.13 17.02 10.51
CA PHE A 363 -4.10 16.12 11.10
C PHE A 363 -3.50 15.29 12.23
N LYS A 364 -4.38 14.87 13.13
CA LYS A 364 -4.11 13.84 14.15
C LYS A 364 -4.76 12.53 13.75
N VAL A 365 -4.15 11.39 14.08
CA VAL A 365 -4.70 10.03 13.92
C VAL A 365 -4.35 9.18 15.13
N LEU A 366 -5.19 8.21 15.44
CA LEU A 366 -4.88 7.07 16.28
C LEU A 366 -4.75 5.84 15.37
N LYS A 367 -3.60 5.14 15.42
CA LYS A 367 -3.41 3.88 14.72
C LYS A 367 -4.19 2.79 15.45
N ARG A 368 -5.17 2.27 14.79
CA ARG A 368 -5.98 1.16 15.27
C ARG A 368 -5.48 -0.17 14.72
N SER A 369 -5.86 -1.24 15.38
CA SER A 369 -5.70 -2.56 14.84
C SER A 369 -6.57 -2.72 13.58
N PHE A 370 -6.01 -3.25 12.52
CA PHE A 370 -6.74 -3.53 11.29
C PHE A 370 -6.69 -5.03 10.99
N ILE A 371 -7.83 -5.62 10.68
CA ILE A 371 -7.86 -6.95 10.10
C ILE A 371 -7.52 -6.84 8.62
N ALA A 372 -6.61 -7.69 8.16
CA ALA A 372 -6.12 -7.64 6.79
C ALA A 372 -5.67 -6.23 6.36
N ASN A 373 -5.28 -5.37 7.30
CA ASN A 373 -4.86 -3.98 7.12
C ASN A 373 -5.87 -3.08 6.38
N GLN A 374 -7.18 -3.38 6.41
CA GLN A 374 -8.21 -2.72 5.62
C GLN A 374 -9.11 -1.82 6.45
N THR A 375 -9.49 -0.66 5.90
CA THR A 375 -10.51 0.24 6.45
C THR A 375 -11.26 0.99 5.35
N LEU A 376 -12.49 1.43 5.66
CA LEU A 376 -13.26 2.34 4.80
C LEU A 376 -12.97 3.82 5.10
N GLU A 377 -12.29 4.16 6.21
CA GLU A 377 -11.91 5.55 6.47
C GLU A 377 -10.95 6.06 5.38
N PRO A 378 -11.11 7.31 4.88
CA PRO A 378 -10.21 7.87 3.89
C PRO A 378 -8.73 7.74 4.28
N THR A 379 -7.91 7.16 3.42
CA THR A 379 -6.50 6.84 3.72
C THR A 379 -5.57 8.05 3.66
N GLN A 380 -6.01 9.13 3.03
CA GLN A 380 -5.20 10.33 2.81
C GLN A 380 -5.99 11.62 3.02
N LEU A 381 -5.27 12.70 3.35
CA LEU A 381 -5.78 14.05 3.45
C LEU A 381 -4.94 14.99 2.57
N ALA A 382 -5.52 15.56 1.53
CA ALA A 382 -4.83 16.45 0.59
C ALA A 382 -3.50 15.85 0.02
N GLY A 383 -3.43 14.52 -0.13
CA GLY A 383 -2.27 13.80 -0.63
C GLY A 383 -1.25 13.38 0.44
N PHE A 384 -1.55 13.57 1.72
CA PHE A 384 -0.73 13.08 2.82
C PHE A 384 -1.37 11.83 3.42
N ASN A 385 -0.63 10.71 3.42
CA ASN A 385 -1.10 9.46 4.00
C ASN A 385 -1.40 9.60 5.49
N GLN A 386 -2.51 9.01 5.96
CA GLN A 386 -2.94 9.04 7.36
C GLN A 386 -2.48 7.80 8.12
N PHE A 387 -2.45 6.64 7.48
CA PHE A 387 -2.20 5.35 8.11
C PHE A 387 -0.85 4.79 7.70
N PHE A 388 0.00 4.58 8.69
CA PHE A 388 1.30 3.97 8.56
C PHE A 388 1.32 2.64 9.32
N ASP A 389 2.34 1.81 9.07
CA ASP A 389 2.54 0.54 9.79
C ASP A 389 3.15 0.75 11.18
N ASP A 390 2.55 1.67 11.94
CA ASP A 390 2.95 1.92 13.32
C ASP A 390 2.36 0.84 14.26
N PRO A 391 2.86 0.65 15.48
CA PRO A 391 2.23 -0.18 16.50
C PRO A 391 0.78 0.24 16.78
N ASN A 392 -0.09 -0.70 17.17
CA ASN A 392 -1.47 -0.38 17.51
C ASN A 392 -1.55 0.52 18.74
N GLY A 393 -2.49 1.45 18.74
CA GLY A 393 -2.62 2.45 19.78
C GLY A 393 -1.70 3.67 19.63
N THR A 394 -0.82 3.69 18.62
CA THR A 394 0.04 4.85 18.32
C THR A 394 -0.78 6.07 17.96
N GLU A 395 -0.53 7.19 18.62
CA GLU A 395 -1.05 8.50 18.23
C GLU A 395 -0.02 9.24 17.36
N ALA A 396 -0.47 9.86 16.28
CA ALA A 396 0.41 10.63 15.42
C ALA A 396 -0.21 11.95 14.98
N VAL A 397 0.58 13.01 15.02
CA VAL A 397 0.26 14.30 14.42
C VAL A 397 1.14 14.49 13.19
N ARG A 398 0.51 14.71 12.03
CA ARG A 398 1.22 14.97 10.78
C ARG A 398 0.86 16.33 10.22
N TYR A 399 1.86 17.03 9.69
CA TYR A 399 1.67 18.20 8.87
C TYR A 399 2.66 18.22 7.71
N GLY A 400 2.20 18.75 6.58
CA GLY A 400 3.01 18.78 5.37
C GLY A 400 2.52 19.81 4.37
N VAL A 401 3.42 20.18 3.49
CA VAL A 401 3.16 21.05 2.35
C VAL A 401 3.82 20.47 1.10
N GLY A 402 3.18 20.68 -0.05
CA GLY A 402 3.72 20.24 -1.33
C GLY A 402 3.31 21.20 -2.45
N VAL A 403 4.13 21.23 -3.49
CA VAL A 403 3.87 21.97 -4.73
C VAL A 403 4.19 21.08 -5.91
N ASP A 404 3.23 20.97 -6.81
CA ASP A 404 3.35 20.22 -8.06
C ASP A 404 3.16 21.18 -9.24
N HIS A 405 4.10 21.18 -10.20
CA HIS A 405 4.09 22.13 -11.31
C HIS A 405 4.37 21.45 -12.65
N ARG A 406 3.55 21.81 -13.65
CA ARG A 406 3.77 21.42 -15.05
C ARG A 406 4.46 22.53 -15.81
N PHE A 407 5.79 22.41 -16.00
CA PHE A 407 6.62 23.39 -16.70
C PHE A 407 6.26 23.48 -18.19
N SER A 408 6.02 22.31 -18.81
CA SER A 408 5.62 22.21 -20.23
C SER A 408 4.64 21.03 -20.42
N SER A 409 4.30 20.71 -21.66
CA SER A 409 3.51 19.50 -21.97
C SER A 409 4.29 18.20 -21.73
N SER A 410 5.62 18.27 -21.64
CA SER A 410 6.51 17.10 -21.49
C SER A 410 7.35 17.12 -20.22
N LEU A 411 7.31 18.18 -19.42
CA LEU A 411 8.13 18.34 -18.22
C LEU A 411 7.25 18.75 -17.04
N SER A 412 7.28 17.97 -15.97
CA SER A 412 6.59 18.25 -14.71
C SER A 412 7.50 17.92 -13.54
N GLY A 413 7.22 18.46 -12.39
CA GLY A 413 7.94 18.17 -11.16
C GLY A 413 7.26 18.75 -9.95
N GLY A 414 7.75 18.41 -8.78
CA GLY A 414 7.21 18.88 -7.51
C GLY A 414 8.18 18.74 -6.36
N ALA A 415 7.78 19.27 -5.24
CA ALA A 415 8.47 19.15 -3.97
C ALA A 415 7.47 19.01 -2.83
N GLU A 416 7.86 18.25 -1.80
CA GLU A 416 7.08 18.00 -0.59
C GLU A 416 7.98 18.03 0.62
N ILE A 417 7.47 18.59 1.71
CA ILE A 417 8.05 18.49 3.05
C ILE A 417 6.94 18.09 4.01
N SER A 418 7.16 17.08 4.83
CA SER A 418 6.24 16.72 5.89
C SER A 418 6.96 16.28 7.16
N LYS A 419 6.28 16.45 8.30
CA LYS A 419 6.72 16.01 9.62
C LYS A 419 5.62 15.19 10.28
N ARG A 420 6.00 14.13 10.98
CA ARG A 420 5.15 13.38 11.91
C ARG A 420 5.77 13.45 13.31
N GLU A 421 4.95 13.68 14.30
CA GLU A 421 5.22 13.51 15.72
C GLU A 421 4.40 12.32 16.18
N VAL A 422 5.03 11.30 16.75
CA VAL A 422 4.47 9.98 16.95
C VAL A 422 4.67 9.56 18.39
N GLU A 423 3.58 9.27 19.10
CA GLU A 423 3.56 8.73 20.46
C GLU A 423 3.22 7.24 20.39
N VAL A 424 4.20 6.38 20.69
CA VAL A 424 4.09 4.92 20.57
C VAL A 424 3.86 4.30 21.93
N PRO A 425 2.73 3.62 22.18
CA PRO A 425 2.48 2.98 23.46
C PRO A 425 3.44 1.80 23.67
N VAL A 426 3.96 1.68 24.88
CA VAL A 426 4.86 0.61 25.30
C VAL A 426 4.20 -0.23 26.38
N THR A 427 4.12 -1.54 26.17
CA THR A 427 3.50 -2.46 27.14
C THR A 427 4.16 -2.36 28.52
N GLY A 428 3.35 -2.10 29.55
CA GLY A 428 3.79 -2.02 30.95
C GLY A 428 4.53 -0.73 31.32
N ILE A 429 4.64 0.24 30.41
CA ILE A 429 5.21 1.56 30.66
C ILE A 429 4.11 2.61 30.45
N PRO A 430 3.79 3.45 31.46
CA PRO A 430 2.72 4.45 31.34
C PRO A 430 3.00 5.57 30.35
N ASP A 431 4.26 5.94 30.19
CA ASP A 431 4.66 7.01 29.26
C ASP A 431 4.97 6.39 27.89
N PRO A 432 4.39 6.86 26.77
CA PRO A 432 4.69 6.39 25.43
C PRO A 432 6.12 6.79 25.00
N ASP A 433 6.66 6.07 24.03
CA ASP A 433 7.89 6.49 23.34
C ASP A 433 7.58 7.59 22.33
N ASP A 434 8.33 8.68 22.36
CA ASP A 434 8.19 9.81 21.45
C ASP A 434 9.15 9.67 20.26
N TRP A 435 8.60 9.65 19.05
CA TRP A 435 9.37 9.62 17.81
C TRP A 435 9.05 10.83 16.93
N GLU A 436 10.02 11.25 16.14
CA GLU A 436 9.85 12.29 15.14
C GLU A 436 10.31 11.79 13.76
N GLU A 437 9.50 12.00 12.74
CA GLU A 437 9.83 11.64 11.36
C GLU A 437 9.69 12.88 10.47
N ARG A 438 10.68 13.11 9.59
CA ARG A 438 10.65 14.16 8.58
C ARG A 438 10.90 13.55 7.20
N LEU A 439 10.11 14.00 6.24
CA LEU A 439 10.25 13.62 4.83
C LEU A 439 10.48 14.88 3.99
N TYR A 440 11.51 14.83 3.17
CA TYR A 440 11.79 15.81 2.13
C TYR A 440 11.82 15.07 0.79
N ARG A 441 10.98 15.47 -0.15
CA ARG A 441 10.91 14.88 -1.48
C ARG A 441 10.96 15.94 -2.54
N MET A 442 11.71 15.69 -3.62
CA MET A 442 11.68 16.45 -4.87
C MET A 442 11.67 15.49 -6.03
N TYR A 443 10.91 15.82 -7.06
CA TYR A 443 10.88 14.97 -8.26
C TYR A 443 10.75 15.79 -9.54
N LEU A 444 11.26 15.22 -10.63
CA LEU A 444 11.15 15.73 -11.97
C LEU A 444 10.84 14.58 -12.93
N THR A 445 9.86 14.78 -13.80
CA THR A 445 9.48 13.81 -14.82
C THR A 445 9.51 14.46 -16.20
N TRP A 446 10.06 13.76 -17.18
CA TRP A 446 10.30 14.29 -18.50
C TRP A 446 9.99 13.27 -19.60
N ALA A 447 9.04 13.60 -20.49
CA ALA A 447 8.68 12.82 -21.66
C ALA A 447 9.01 13.63 -22.92
N PRO A 448 10.29 13.72 -23.34
CA PRO A 448 10.73 14.55 -24.47
C PRO A 448 10.18 14.07 -25.83
N HIS A 449 9.85 12.81 -25.92
CA HIS A 449 9.39 12.15 -27.13
C HIS A 449 8.41 11.03 -26.76
N PRO A 450 7.43 10.66 -27.63
CA PRO A 450 6.47 9.58 -27.33
C PRO A 450 7.06 8.20 -27.00
N ARG A 451 8.35 8.00 -27.21
CA ARG A 451 9.06 6.75 -26.92
C ARG A 451 9.96 6.82 -25.69
N TRP A 452 10.14 7.99 -25.09
CA TRP A 452 11.09 8.19 -24.02
C TRP A 452 10.43 8.83 -22.81
N ALA A 453 10.65 8.26 -21.67
CA ALA A 453 10.29 8.82 -20.37
C ALA A 453 11.52 8.81 -19.45
N ALA A 454 11.69 9.82 -18.62
CA ALA A 454 12.76 9.91 -17.63
C ALA A 454 12.22 10.48 -16.33
N THR A 455 12.73 9.97 -15.22
CA THR A 455 12.45 10.48 -13.87
C THR A 455 13.73 10.76 -13.12
N LEU A 456 13.68 11.76 -12.28
CA LEU A 456 14.67 12.05 -11.25
C LEU A 456 13.90 12.30 -9.97
N GLU A 457 14.23 11.60 -8.90
CA GLU A 457 13.65 11.83 -7.58
C GLU A 457 14.76 11.96 -6.55
N TYR A 458 14.55 12.79 -5.54
CA TYR A 458 15.37 12.86 -4.35
C TYR A 458 14.45 12.74 -3.14
N VAL A 459 14.75 11.80 -2.26
CA VAL A 459 14.03 11.59 -1.01
C VAL A 459 15.05 11.59 0.12
N LYS A 460 14.77 12.36 1.16
CA LYS A 460 15.46 12.33 2.43
C LYS A 460 14.44 12.06 3.52
N GLU A 461 14.69 11.04 4.34
CA GLU A 461 13.89 10.67 5.49
C GLU A 461 14.78 10.73 6.74
N ASP A 462 14.35 11.54 7.72
CA ASP A 462 14.97 11.60 9.03
C ASP A 462 14.01 10.94 10.04
N PHE A 463 14.53 10.05 10.85
CA PHE A 463 13.85 9.44 11.98
C PHE A 463 14.65 9.69 13.24
N ASP A 464 14.04 10.35 14.21
CA ASP A 464 14.61 10.63 15.52
C ASP A 464 13.79 9.91 16.60
N ASN A 465 14.44 9.10 17.42
CA ASN A 465 13.87 8.55 18.65
C ASN A 465 14.25 9.47 19.79
N LEU A 466 13.27 10.05 20.47
CA LEU A 466 13.51 11.02 21.56
C LEU A 466 13.76 10.34 22.90
N GLU A 467 13.64 9.00 22.95
CA GLU A 467 13.85 8.20 24.14
C GLU A 467 15.25 7.55 24.16
N PRO A 468 15.82 7.29 25.35
CA PRO A 468 17.18 6.73 25.47
C PRO A 468 17.27 5.24 25.09
N VAL A 469 16.15 4.56 24.98
CA VAL A 469 16.03 3.14 24.64
C VAL A 469 15.02 2.99 23.50
N GLY A 470 15.31 2.14 22.55
CA GLY A 470 14.41 1.89 21.42
C GLY A 470 15.12 1.89 20.08
N PRO A 471 14.42 2.19 18.99
CA PRO A 471 14.99 2.25 17.65
C PRO A 471 16.09 3.32 17.56
N ARG A 472 17.07 3.08 16.71
CA ARG A 472 18.17 4.02 16.45
C ARG A 472 17.71 5.18 15.58
N ASP A 473 18.24 6.38 15.82
CA ASP A 473 18.05 7.49 14.89
C ASP A 473 18.68 7.14 13.53
N THR A 474 17.99 7.51 12.48
CA THR A 474 18.48 7.28 11.12
C THR A 474 18.18 8.45 10.20
N GLU A 475 19.14 8.77 9.34
CA GLU A 475 18.96 9.63 8.18
C GLU A 475 19.15 8.78 6.91
N THR A 476 18.11 8.69 6.07
CA THR A 476 18.17 7.94 4.81
C THR A 476 17.99 8.88 3.63
N GLN A 477 18.91 8.84 2.68
CA GLN A 477 18.85 9.60 1.44
C GLN A 477 18.83 8.68 0.24
N THR A 478 17.88 8.88 -0.68
CA THR A 478 17.79 8.14 -1.95
C THR A 478 17.69 9.08 -3.12
N LEU A 479 18.39 8.75 -4.21
CA LEU A 479 18.39 9.50 -5.46
C LEU A 479 18.23 8.54 -6.65
N PRO A 480 17.02 8.05 -6.96
CA PRO A 480 16.75 7.28 -8.15
C PRO A 480 16.64 8.17 -9.40
N ILE A 481 17.28 7.74 -10.46
CA ILE A 481 17.20 8.31 -11.81
C ILE A 481 16.81 7.19 -12.75
N SER A 482 15.70 7.30 -13.46
CA SER A 482 15.27 6.28 -14.41
C SER A 482 15.07 6.83 -15.81
N VAL A 483 15.30 5.98 -16.82
CA VAL A 483 15.02 6.24 -18.22
C VAL A 483 14.33 5.03 -18.83
N SER A 484 13.17 5.26 -19.42
CA SER A 484 12.38 4.23 -20.09
C SER A 484 12.27 4.50 -21.58
N TYR A 485 12.34 3.44 -22.37
CA TYR A 485 12.13 3.46 -23.81
C TYR A 485 10.98 2.54 -24.20
N PHE A 486 10.08 3.01 -25.05
CA PHE A 486 8.90 2.29 -25.54
C PHE A 486 8.89 2.27 -27.07
N ASP A 487 8.87 1.09 -27.67
CA ASP A 487 8.78 0.92 -29.11
C ASP A 487 7.36 0.52 -29.54
N PRO A 488 6.84 1.08 -30.65
CA PRO A 488 5.53 0.70 -31.19
C PRO A 488 5.37 -0.79 -31.53
N SER A 489 6.48 -1.54 -31.67
CA SER A 489 6.45 -2.99 -31.87
C SER A 489 6.02 -3.76 -30.62
N GLY A 490 5.97 -3.09 -29.46
CA GLY A 490 5.71 -3.70 -28.16
C GLY A 490 6.94 -3.91 -27.27
N PHE A 491 8.15 -3.72 -27.82
CA PHE A 491 9.37 -3.77 -27.02
C PHE A 491 9.48 -2.54 -26.10
N PHE A 492 9.96 -2.74 -24.87
CA PHE A 492 10.30 -1.68 -23.96
C PHE A 492 11.57 -2.02 -23.17
N ALA A 493 12.25 -0.99 -22.68
CA ALA A 493 13.42 -1.13 -21.84
C ALA A 493 13.42 -0.04 -20.77
N ASN A 494 13.95 -0.35 -19.61
CA ASN A 494 14.16 0.57 -18.49
C ASN A 494 15.59 0.48 -17.99
N LEU A 495 16.16 1.61 -17.63
CA LEU A 495 17.43 1.75 -16.93
C LEU A 495 17.19 2.62 -15.71
N GLN A 496 17.56 2.13 -14.52
CA GLN A 496 17.51 2.91 -13.29
C GLN A 496 18.87 2.89 -12.61
N ALA A 497 19.35 4.06 -12.22
CA ALA A 497 20.48 4.23 -11.34
C ALA A 497 20.00 4.87 -10.04
N SER A 498 20.28 4.23 -8.89
CA SER A 498 19.83 4.71 -7.58
C SER A 498 21.02 4.85 -6.65
N TYR A 499 21.21 6.03 -6.10
CA TYR A 499 22.12 6.24 -4.97
C TYR A 499 21.32 6.12 -3.67
N LEU A 500 21.82 5.30 -2.72
CA LEU A 500 21.31 5.18 -1.36
C LEU A 500 22.43 5.53 -0.41
N ASN A 501 22.13 6.33 0.61
CA ASN A 501 23.01 6.53 1.77
C ASN A 501 22.16 6.52 3.03
N GLN A 502 22.61 5.80 4.06
CA GLN A 502 21.98 5.81 5.37
C GLN A 502 23.01 6.09 6.44
N GLU A 503 22.73 7.05 7.31
CA GLU A 503 23.45 7.31 8.54
C GLU A 503 22.62 6.78 9.71
N VAL A 504 23.25 6.08 10.64
CA VAL A 504 22.63 5.46 11.81
C VAL A 504 23.37 5.89 13.06
N ALA A 505 22.67 6.36 14.09
CA ALA A 505 23.25 6.64 15.40
C ALA A 505 23.57 5.32 16.12
N LEU A 506 24.81 5.22 16.61
CA LEU A 506 25.32 4.12 17.43
C LEU A 506 25.56 4.64 18.85
N GLU A 507 25.80 3.73 19.82
CA GLU A 507 25.95 4.09 21.24
C GLU A 507 26.99 5.19 21.54
N ALA A 508 28.03 5.31 20.74
CA ALA A 508 29.13 6.25 20.99
C ALA A 508 29.37 7.29 19.86
N ASP A 509 28.84 7.04 18.68
CA ASP A 509 29.07 7.84 17.46
C ASP A 509 27.94 7.56 16.45
N SER A 510 28.00 8.15 15.26
CA SER A 510 27.20 7.75 14.11
C SER A 510 28.06 7.07 13.05
N ASP A 511 27.53 6.14 12.31
CA ASP A 511 28.19 5.53 11.16
C ASP A 511 27.27 5.61 9.93
N SER A 512 27.86 5.64 8.75
CA SER A 512 27.09 5.77 7.50
C SER A 512 27.59 4.76 6.47
N ASP A 513 26.65 4.27 5.68
CA ASP A 513 26.95 3.43 4.53
C ASP A 513 26.14 3.87 3.32
N GLY A 514 26.74 3.76 2.13
CA GLY A 514 26.09 4.19 0.90
C GLY A 514 26.56 3.42 -0.32
N ALA A 515 25.62 3.12 -1.19
CA ALA A 515 25.86 2.37 -2.42
C ALA A 515 25.13 2.99 -3.62
N THR A 516 25.62 2.66 -4.80
CA THR A 516 24.96 3.01 -6.07
C THR A 516 24.53 1.73 -6.77
N PHE A 517 23.24 1.61 -7.01
CA PHE A 517 22.64 0.47 -7.67
C PHE A 517 22.34 0.81 -9.12
N LEU A 518 22.49 -0.17 -9.99
CA LEU A 518 22.11 -0.07 -11.40
C LEU A 518 21.17 -1.23 -11.72
N ASP A 519 20.00 -0.89 -12.23
CA ASP A 519 18.95 -1.86 -12.55
C ASP A 519 18.58 -1.73 -14.04
N LEU A 520 18.36 -2.86 -14.69
CA LEU A 520 18.00 -2.98 -16.08
C LEU A 520 16.71 -3.77 -16.24
N GLY A 521 15.77 -3.24 -17.01
CA GLY A 521 14.54 -3.92 -17.36
C GLY A 521 14.39 -4.00 -18.89
N PHE A 522 13.94 -5.16 -19.37
CA PHE A 522 13.60 -5.38 -20.77
C PHE A 522 12.28 -6.13 -20.85
N GLY A 523 11.41 -5.73 -21.78
CA GLY A 523 10.16 -6.45 -21.93
C GLY A 523 9.58 -6.34 -23.31
N TYR A 524 8.59 -7.18 -23.55
CA TYR A 524 7.86 -7.22 -24.81
C TYR A 524 6.37 -7.45 -24.56
N ARG A 525 5.55 -6.51 -25.01
CA ARG A 525 4.10 -6.62 -25.01
C ARG A 525 3.64 -7.45 -26.20
N LEU A 526 3.03 -8.58 -25.92
CA LEU A 526 2.54 -9.49 -26.94
C LEU A 526 1.42 -8.82 -27.78
N PRO A 527 1.35 -9.10 -29.10
CA PRO A 527 0.30 -8.57 -29.96
C PRO A 527 -1.10 -8.85 -29.41
N LYS A 528 -2.06 -7.98 -29.70
CA LYS A 528 -3.47 -8.11 -29.29
C LYS A 528 -3.68 -8.18 -27.76
N ARG A 529 -2.71 -7.69 -26.98
CA ARG A 529 -2.75 -7.71 -25.50
C ARG A 529 -2.86 -9.12 -24.90
N TRP A 530 -2.23 -10.10 -25.51
CA TRP A 530 -2.23 -11.46 -25.01
C TRP A 530 -1.32 -11.65 -23.79
N GLY A 531 -0.44 -10.69 -23.52
CA GLY A 531 0.43 -10.74 -22.37
C GLY A 531 1.65 -9.86 -22.48
N ILE A 532 2.50 -9.97 -21.45
CA ILE A 532 3.79 -9.30 -21.36
C ILE A 532 4.83 -10.33 -20.93
N PHE A 533 5.99 -10.27 -21.57
CA PHE A 533 7.20 -10.92 -21.11
C PHE A 533 8.21 -9.86 -20.69
N GLU A 534 8.86 -10.04 -19.55
CA GLU A 534 9.87 -9.13 -19.06
C GLU A 534 11.02 -9.85 -18.37
N VAL A 535 12.18 -9.24 -18.41
CA VAL A 535 13.37 -9.64 -17.67
C VAL A 535 13.92 -8.40 -16.96
N GLN A 536 14.20 -8.53 -15.68
CA GLN A 536 14.81 -7.50 -14.85
C GLN A 536 16.13 -8.02 -14.32
N VAL A 537 17.13 -7.16 -14.30
CA VAL A 537 18.41 -7.39 -13.65
C VAL A 537 18.60 -6.27 -12.65
N GLN A 538 18.49 -6.59 -11.38
CA GLN A 538 18.64 -5.65 -10.27
C GLN A 538 20.06 -5.71 -9.72
N ASN A 539 20.54 -4.59 -9.19
CA ASN A 539 21.89 -4.45 -8.64
C ASN A 539 22.97 -5.03 -9.56
N VAL A 540 22.99 -4.64 -10.84
CA VAL A 540 23.96 -5.12 -11.85
C VAL A 540 25.41 -4.90 -11.42
N LEU A 541 25.65 -3.91 -10.55
CA LEU A 541 26.98 -3.59 -10.03
C LEU A 541 27.41 -4.48 -8.86
N ASP A 542 26.52 -5.39 -8.43
CA ASP A 542 26.75 -6.34 -7.32
C ASP A 542 27.23 -5.64 -6.04
N GLN A 543 26.52 -4.56 -5.67
CA GLN A 543 26.87 -3.74 -4.51
C GLN A 543 26.27 -4.33 -3.24
N ASP A 544 27.11 -4.61 -2.27
CA ASP A 544 26.71 -4.89 -0.90
C ASP A 544 26.62 -3.58 -0.09
N TYR A 545 25.76 -3.53 0.94
CA TYR A 545 25.57 -2.36 1.78
C TYR A 545 24.91 -2.73 3.11
N ARG A 546 25.13 -1.89 4.13
CA ARG A 546 24.47 -2.02 5.44
C ARG A 546 23.22 -1.13 5.48
N PHE A 547 22.18 -1.62 6.13
CA PHE A 547 20.91 -0.89 6.21
C PHE A 547 20.17 -1.23 7.51
N GLU A 548 19.64 -0.22 8.18
CA GLU A 548 18.73 -0.36 9.31
C GLU A 548 17.30 -0.29 8.82
N GLY A 549 16.59 -1.40 8.88
CA GLY A 549 15.19 -1.46 8.47
C GLY A 549 14.29 -0.74 9.45
N LEU A 550 13.36 0.06 8.96
CA LEU A 550 12.39 0.80 9.79
C LEU A 550 11.57 -0.11 10.70
N GLN A 551 11.42 -1.37 10.35
CA GLN A 551 10.61 -2.34 11.07
C GLN A 551 11.36 -3.11 12.16
N SER A 552 12.69 -3.11 12.12
CA SER A 552 13.51 -3.60 13.26
C SER A 552 13.29 -2.76 14.53
N ARG A 553 12.59 -1.64 14.41
CA ARG A 553 12.29 -0.66 15.46
C ARG A 553 11.06 -0.99 16.29
N ARG A 554 10.29 -2.04 15.98
CA ARG A 554 9.08 -2.39 16.73
C ARG A 554 9.42 -3.21 17.97
N PRO A 555 8.89 -2.84 19.17
CA PRO A 555 9.15 -3.57 20.41
C PRO A 555 8.62 -5.01 20.40
N ARG A 556 7.58 -5.29 19.60
CA ARG A 556 7.05 -6.64 19.31
C ARG A 556 6.78 -6.74 17.81
N PRO A 557 7.14 -7.84 17.16
CA PRO A 557 6.72 -8.11 15.80
C PRO A 557 5.21 -8.40 15.83
N GLU A 558 4.39 -7.36 15.68
CA GLU A 558 3.00 -7.59 15.34
C GLU A 558 2.95 -8.41 14.05
N VAL A 559 2.00 -9.31 13.98
CA VAL A 559 1.79 -10.20 12.85
C VAL A 559 1.75 -9.37 11.57
N GLY A 560 2.82 -9.39 10.78
CA GLY A 560 2.59 -9.02 9.43
C GLY A 560 3.65 -8.40 8.57
N VAL A 561 4.54 -7.54 8.98
CA VAL A 561 5.33 -6.82 7.98
C VAL A 561 6.82 -7.08 8.15
N PRO A 562 7.46 -7.84 7.24
CA PRO A 562 8.90 -8.01 7.26
C PRO A 562 9.62 -6.71 6.87
N SER A 563 10.81 -6.52 7.43
CA SER A 563 11.70 -5.44 7.08
C SER A 563 12.48 -5.82 5.81
N PHE A 564 12.12 -5.23 4.68
CA PHE A 564 12.84 -5.50 3.43
C PHE A 564 14.00 -4.52 3.23
N LEU A 565 15.05 -5.02 2.61
CA LEU A 565 16.07 -4.18 2.02
C LEU A 565 15.48 -3.41 0.82
N PRO A 566 15.77 -2.10 0.70
CA PRO A 566 15.25 -1.31 -0.43
C PRO A 566 15.82 -1.75 -1.79
N PHE A 567 16.99 -2.42 -1.78
CA PHE A 567 17.63 -3.00 -2.96
C PHE A 567 18.16 -4.39 -2.62
N PRO A 568 18.15 -5.36 -3.55
CA PRO A 568 18.81 -6.64 -3.32
C PRO A 568 20.32 -6.43 -3.09
N PRO A 569 20.93 -7.09 -2.07
CA PRO A 569 22.35 -6.92 -1.76
C PRO A 569 23.28 -7.64 -2.75
N GLU A 570 22.76 -8.41 -3.69
CA GLU A 570 23.48 -9.13 -4.74
C GLU A 570 22.79 -8.90 -6.10
N ALA A 571 23.57 -9.10 -7.17
CA ALA A 571 23.02 -9.03 -8.52
C ALA A 571 21.93 -10.10 -8.73
N THR A 572 20.71 -9.64 -8.99
CA THR A 572 19.50 -10.50 -9.08
C THR A 572 18.90 -10.42 -10.47
N VAL A 573 18.57 -11.58 -11.04
CA VAL A 573 17.86 -11.68 -12.32
C VAL A 573 16.48 -12.25 -12.07
N LEU A 574 15.45 -11.59 -12.60
CA LEU A 574 14.07 -12.04 -12.56
C LEU A 574 13.48 -12.04 -13.97
N ALA A 575 12.78 -13.09 -14.35
CA ALA A 575 12.03 -13.18 -15.60
C ALA A 575 10.56 -13.45 -15.30
N ARG A 576 9.65 -12.68 -15.90
CA ARG A 576 8.20 -12.83 -15.72
C ARG A 576 7.51 -12.96 -17.07
N LEU A 577 6.53 -13.87 -17.15
CA LEU A 577 5.60 -13.96 -18.25
C LEU A 577 4.18 -13.88 -17.72
N THR A 578 3.43 -12.89 -18.16
CA THR A 578 1.99 -12.76 -17.87
C THR A 578 1.19 -12.95 -19.14
N LEU A 579 0.19 -13.83 -19.11
CA LEU A 579 -0.70 -14.14 -20.23
C LEU A 579 -2.15 -13.83 -19.86
N ALA A 580 -2.86 -13.17 -20.74
CA ALA A 580 -4.28 -12.90 -20.62
C ALA A 580 -5.05 -13.56 -21.76
N LEU A 581 -5.93 -14.52 -21.41
CA LEU A 581 -6.74 -15.30 -22.34
C LEU A 581 -8.21 -14.91 -22.15
N TRP A 582 -8.87 -14.57 -23.27
CA TRP A 582 -10.27 -14.07 -23.30
C TRP A 582 -11.21 -15.07 -24.01
#